data_00c5f707e57d44f50f5fe2773d1fc79d
#
_entry.id   00c5f707e57d44f50f5fe2773d1fc79d
#
_cell.length_a   1.000
_cell.length_b   1.000
_cell.length_c   1.000
_cell.angle_alpha   90.00
_cell.angle_beta   90.00
_cell.angle_gamma   90.00
#
_symmetry.space_group_name_H-M   'P 1'
#
loop_
_entity.id
_entity.type
_entity.pdbx_description
1 polymer ?
#
loop_
_entity_poly.entity_id
_entity_poly.type
_entity_poly.pdbx_seq_one_letter_code
_entity_poly.pdbx_strand_id
1 'polypeptide(L)'
;MIERLIAGVPRRALLLLGLLLIVLVLAPLFAGDYLLTVLILILYFAYLGQSWNIMMGLTGLLSLGHALYVGLGAYTAAALYVHYGIGPWLGLLLALPLAALAGACIGFLAFRFRVAGVYFAILTIAFAEFARVGFDHLGWTGGSAGLFLPVAQYAHNDVWHLRGRPVMFYYILLAATVLVFIVCRALLQSRVGYFWQAIREDEEAARAVGINTFRYKMIAVVISAAMTAFAGVIYAFYYNNLFPEQVLHILRSIEIILGPIVGGVGTLFGPILGAFILTGLAETLTAALNALGIDLPGAKQVFYGICLLLVITTLPDGVWPWLAARIGLREGTK
;
A
#
# COMPACT_ATOMS: atom_id res chain seq x y z
N MET A 1 0.69 20.70 16.62
CA MET A 1 0.35 19.52 15.79
C MET A 1 1.03 18.25 16.30
N ILE A 2 2.35 18.26 16.51
CA ILE A 2 3.11 17.10 17.03
C ILE A 2 2.62 16.65 18.42
N GLU A 3 2.33 17.58 19.33
CA GLU A 3 1.81 17.26 20.67
C GLU A 3 0.48 16.49 20.63
N ARG A 4 -0.41 16.82 19.69
CA ARG A 4 -1.67 16.08 19.51
C ARG A 4 -1.44 14.67 18.95
N LEU A 5 -0.45 14.50 18.07
CA LEU A 5 -0.10 13.20 17.51
C LEU A 5 0.53 12.27 18.56
N ILE A 6 1.19 12.82 19.59
CA ILE A 6 1.83 12.06 20.66
C ILE A 6 0.86 11.88 21.86
N ALA A 7 -0.17 12.74 21.97
CA ALA A 7 -1.15 12.66 23.04
C ALA A 7 -1.84 11.28 23.09
N GLY A 8 -1.82 10.66 24.26
CA GLY A 8 -2.42 9.35 24.50
C GLY A 8 -1.55 8.13 24.16
N VAL A 9 -0.32 8.33 23.64
CA VAL A 9 0.62 7.21 23.42
C VAL A 9 1.44 6.97 24.70
N PRO A 10 1.43 5.75 25.26
CA PRO A 10 2.27 5.45 26.43
C PRO A 10 3.76 5.62 26.08
N ARG A 11 4.54 6.16 27.03
CA ARG A 11 5.98 6.42 26.85
C ARG A 11 6.74 5.19 26.35
N ARG A 12 6.34 3.98 26.79
CA ARG A 12 6.94 2.72 26.33
C ARG A 12 6.72 2.49 24.82
N ALA A 13 5.56 2.82 24.29
CA ALA A 13 5.28 2.70 22.85
C ALA A 13 6.13 3.70 22.04
N LEU A 14 6.29 4.93 22.52
CA LEU A 14 7.17 5.93 21.88
C LEU A 14 8.63 5.48 21.85
N LEU A 15 9.12 4.89 22.96
CA LEU A 15 10.49 4.36 23.02
C LEU A 15 10.68 3.18 22.06
N LEU A 16 9.72 2.25 22.00
CA LEU A 16 9.78 1.11 21.07
C LEU A 16 9.72 1.56 19.60
N LEU A 17 8.89 2.55 19.29
CA LEU A 17 8.83 3.15 17.96
C LEU A 17 10.13 3.85 17.57
N GLY A 18 10.70 4.63 18.50
CA GLY A 18 11.97 5.28 18.28
C GLY A 18 13.10 4.27 18.06
N LEU A 19 13.15 3.21 18.87
CA LEU A 19 14.13 2.13 18.72
C LEU A 19 13.96 1.41 17.37
N LEU A 20 12.73 1.07 17.00
CA LEU A 20 12.42 0.43 15.69
C LEU A 20 12.87 1.33 14.54
N LEU A 21 12.58 2.63 14.60
CA LEU A 21 13.00 3.59 13.58
C LEU A 21 14.52 3.68 13.49
N ILE A 22 15.22 3.72 14.61
CA ILE A 22 16.70 3.72 14.65
C ILE A 22 17.24 2.45 14.00
N VAL A 23 16.70 1.29 14.35
CA VAL A 23 17.10 -0.01 13.75
C VAL A 23 16.88 0.02 12.23
N LEU A 24 15.74 0.50 11.76
CA LEU A 24 15.45 0.60 10.33
C LEU A 24 16.38 1.62 9.63
N VAL A 25 16.70 2.74 10.24
CA VAL A 25 17.63 3.72 9.65
C VAL A 25 19.06 3.14 9.55
N LEU A 26 19.46 2.34 10.51
CA LEU A 26 20.81 1.73 10.52
C LEU A 26 20.86 0.42 9.70
N ALA A 27 19.73 -0.20 9.39
CA ALA A 27 19.68 -1.48 8.69
C ALA A 27 20.52 -1.55 7.39
N PRO A 28 20.54 -0.54 6.49
CA PRO A 28 21.33 -0.59 5.27
C PRO A 28 22.86 -0.64 5.50
N LEU A 29 23.34 -0.26 6.68
CA LEU A 29 24.78 -0.31 7.01
C LEU A 29 25.26 -1.75 7.24
N PHE A 30 24.34 -2.64 7.63
CA PHE A 30 24.63 -4.04 7.97
C PHE A 30 24.00 -5.03 6.99
N ALA A 31 23.05 -4.58 6.16
CA ALA A 31 22.33 -5.41 5.21
C ALA A 31 23.17 -5.65 3.95
N GLY A 32 23.31 -6.90 3.55
CA GLY A 32 23.76 -7.25 2.19
C GLY A 32 22.68 -6.93 1.16
N ASP A 33 23.05 -6.97 -0.13
CA ASP A 33 22.18 -6.56 -1.25
C ASP A 33 20.84 -7.30 -1.27
N TYR A 34 20.83 -8.59 -0.95
CA TYR A 34 19.61 -9.38 -0.87
C TYR A 34 18.68 -8.90 0.25
N LEU A 35 19.21 -8.76 1.46
CA LEU A 35 18.42 -8.30 2.61
C LEU A 35 17.89 -6.88 2.38
N LEU A 36 18.68 -6.02 1.76
CA LEU A 36 18.25 -4.67 1.39
C LEU A 36 17.06 -4.70 0.42
N THR A 37 17.10 -5.56 -0.59
CA THR A 37 15.98 -5.75 -1.54
C THR A 37 14.72 -6.24 -0.82
N VAL A 38 14.85 -7.19 0.09
CA VAL A 38 13.73 -7.69 0.91
C VAL A 38 13.14 -6.57 1.77
N LEU A 39 13.98 -5.76 2.41
CA LEU A 39 13.53 -4.62 3.23
C LEU A 39 12.82 -3.55 2.38
N ILE A 40 13.28 -3.29 1.16
CA ILE A 40 12.60 -2.40 0.21
C ILE A 40 11.20 -2.91 -0.11
N LEU A 41 11.05 -4.20 -0.41
CA LEU A 41 9.76 -4.83 -0.69
C LEU A 41 8.84 -4.78 0.54
N ILE A 42 9.36 -5.05 1.73
CA ILE A 42 8.59 -4.95 2.99
C ILE A 42 8.05 -3.52 3.17
N LEU A 43 8.89 -2.50 3.03
CA LEU A 43 8.48 -1.10 3.16
C LEU A 43 7.48 -0.69 2.08
N TYR A 44 7.67 -1.17 0.85
CA TYR A 44 6.74 -0.97 -0.26
C TYR A 44 5.34 -1.52 0.06
N PHE A 45 5.25 -2.78 0.51
CA PHE A 45 3.97 -3.37 0.88
C PHE A 45 3.40 -2.81 2.19
N ALA A 46 4.25 -2.39 3.13
CA ALA A 46 3.80 -1.68 4.33
C ALA A 46 3.14 -0.33 3.96
N TYR A 47 3.74 0.42 3.05
CA TYR A 47 3.18 1.66 2.53
C TYR A 47 1.84 1.42 1.81
N LEU A 48 1.80 0.47 0.88
CA LEU A 48 0.59 0.12 0.13
C LEU A 48 -0.52 -0.39 1.05
N GLY A 49 -0.17 -1.24 2.01
CA GLY A 49 -1.10 -1.76 3.00
C GLY A 49 -1.72 -0.64 3.86
N GLN A 50 -0.94 0.39 4.23
CA GLN A 50 -1.47 1.57 4.91
C GLN A 50 -2.45 2.35 4.04
N SER A 51 -2.14 2.51 2.74
CA SER A 51 -3.02 3.21 1.80
C SER A 51 -4.35 2.46 1.63
N TRP A 52 -4.32 1.13 1.50
CA TRP A 52 -5.51 0.29 1.43
C TRP A 52 -6.32 0.30 2.73
N ASN A 53 -5.64 0.30 3.87
CA ASN A 53 -6.26 0.30 5.19
C ASN A 53 -7.15 1.54 5.44
N ILE A 54 -6.92 2.66 4.74
CA ILE A 54 -7.82 3.82 4.78
C ILE A 54 -9.21 3.44 4.28
N MET A 55 -9.29 2.69 3.18
CA MET A 55 -10.58 2.29 2.62
C MET A 55 -11.23 1.18 3.45
N MET A 56 -10.56 0.05 3.61
CA MET A 56 -11.16 -1.10 4.31
C MET A 56 -11.12 -0.93 5.82
N GLY A 57 -9.95 -0.59 6.36
CA GLY A 57 -9.73 -0.56 7.79
C GLY A 57 -10.46 0.56 8.51
N LEU A 58 -10.55 1.74 7.90
CA LEU A 58 -11.14 2.91 8.54
C LEU A 58 -12.58 3.19 8.10
N THR A 59 -12.98 2.80 6.88
CA THR A 59 -14.32 3.08 6.32
C THR A 59 -15.14 1.85 5.98
N GLY A 60 -14.60 0.63 6.09
CA GLY A 60 -15.30 -0.60 5.77
C GLY A 60 -15.50 -0.84 4.26
N LEU A 61 -14.75 -0.14 3.39
CA LEU A 61 -14.87 -0.25 1.93
C LEU A 61 -13.88 -1.29 1.39
N LEU A 62 -14.35 -2.51 1.18
CA LEU A 62 -13.53 -3.58 0.61
C LEU A 62 -13.23 -3.32 -0.86
N SER A 63 -12.01 -2.89 -1.16
CA SER A 63 -11.52 -2.71 -2.54
C SER A 63 -10.48 -3.76 -2.88
N LEU A 64 -10.67 -4.43 -4.02
CA LEU A 64 -9.74 -5.40 -4.61
C LEU A 64 -9.07 -4.85 -5.89
N GLY A 65 -9.22 -3.56 -6.15
CA GLY A 65 -8.70 -2.89 -7.36
C GLY A 65 -7.50 -1.98 -7.13
N HIS A 66 -6.74 -2.11 -6.04
CA HIS A 66 -5.62 -1.22 -5.73
C HIS A 66 -4.47 -1.30 -6.75
N ALA A 67 -4.32 -2.43 -7.46
CA ALA A 67 -3.41 -2.57 -8.58
C ALA A 67 -3.65 -1.50 -9.67
N LEU A 68 -4.91 -1.08 -9.90
CA LEU A 68 -5.25 0.01 -10.81
C LEU A 68 -4.51 1.31 -10.45
N TYR A 69 -4.54 1.69 -9.17
CA TYR A 69 -3.91 2.94 -8.72
C TYR A 69 -2.37 2.84 -8.75
N VAL A 70 -1.82 1.67 -8.43
CA VAL A 70 -0.38 1.40 -8.63
C VAL A 70 -0.02 1.56 -10.10
N GLY A 71 -0.77 0.92 -11.00
CA GLY A 71 -0.55 0.99 -12.45
C GLY A 71 -0.66 2.41 -12.99
N LEU A 72 -1.72 3.15 -12.63
CA LEU A 72 -1.88 4.54 -13.04
C LEU A 72 -0.70 5.40 -12.57
N GLY A 73 -0.24 5.22 -11.33
CA GLY A 73 0.94 5.90 -10.81
C GLY A 73 2.20 5.58 -11.61
N ALA A 74 2.47 4.29 -11.80
CA ALA A 74 3.65 3.79 -12.47
C ALA A 74 3.71 4.23 -13.94
N TYR A 75 2.66 3.95 -14.70
CA TYR A 75 2.63 4.24 -16.13
C TYR A 75 2.60 5.74 -16.43
N THR A 76 1.88 6.53 -15.64
CA THR A 76 1.86 7.99 -15.86
C THR A 76 3.25 8.59 -15.71
N ALA A 77 3.95 8.30 -14.64
CA ALA A 77 5.28 8.86 -14.41
C ALA A 77 6.33 8.28 -15.39
N ALA A 78 6.27 6.99 -15.67
CA ALA A 78 7.19 6.31 -16.58
C ALA A 78 7.03 6.78 -18.03
N ALA A 79 5.80 6.89 -18.54
CA ALA A 79 5.54 7.35 -19.91
C ALA A 79 5.92 8.82 -20.09
N LEU A 80 5.65 9.68 -19.10
CA LEU A 80 6.10 11.07 -19.13
C LEU A 80 7.62 11.18 -19.14
N TYR A 81 8.30 10.31 -18.41
CA TYR A 81 9.76 10.28 -18.40
C TYR A 81 10.33 9.79 -19.73
N VAL A 82 9.81 8.69 -20.29
CA VAL A 82 10.31 8.08 -21.52
C VAL A 82 10.05 8.95 -22.74
N HIS A 83 8.85 9.51 -22.88
CA HIS A 83 8.45 10.21 -24.09
C HIS A 83 8.78 11.73 -24.06
N TYR A 84 8.79 12.33 -22.89
CA TYR A 84 8.94 13.78 -22.75
C TYR A 84 10.13 14.21 -21.89
N GLY A 85 10.87 13.28 -21.28
CA GLY A 85 11.97 13.60 -20.36
C GLY A 85 11.52 14.27 -19.05
N ILE A 86 10.22 14.18 -18.73
CA ILE A 86 9.66 14.79 -17.51
C ILE A 86 10.09 13.98 -16.31
N GLY A 87 10.79 14.59 -15.36
CA GLY A 87 11.30 13.94 -14.16
C GLY A 87 10.22 13.29 -13.30
N PRO A 88 10.57 12.27 -12.49
CA PRO A 88 9.62 11.45 -11.72
C PRO A 88 8.75 12.26 -10.75
N TRP A 89 9.29 13.30 -10.15
CA TRP A 89 8.55 14.17 -9.21
C TRP A 89 7.45 14.99 -9.88
N LEU A 90 7.71 15.51 -11.09
CA LEU A 90 6.69 16.17 -11.90
C LEU A 90 5.68 15.15 -12.43
N GLY A 91 6.15 13.95 -12.83
CA GLY A 91 5.30 12.82 -13.18
C GLY A 91 4.39 12.41 -12.02
N LEU A 92 4.90 12.43 -10.79
CA LEU A 92 4.12 12.19 -9.57
C LEU A 92 2.99 13.21 -9.39
N LEU A 93 3.26 14.51 -9.60
CA LEU A 93 2.25 15.56 -9.48
C LEU A 93 1.06 15.36 -10.45
N LEU A 94 1.27 14.67 -11.57
CA LEU A 94 0.20 14.30 -12.52
C LEU A 94 -0.40 12.93 -12.18
N ALA A 95 0.39 11.98 -11.72
CA ALA A 95 -0.06 10.64 -11.36
C ALA A 95 -1.03 10.62 -10.17
N LEU A 96 -0.75 11.42 -9.13
CA LEU A 96 -1.60 11.51 -7.94
C LEU A 96 -3.05 11.96 -8.27
N PRO A 97 -3.28 13.10 -8.96
CA PRO A 97 -4.64 13.51 -9.31
C PRO A 97 -5.30 12.58 -10.32
N LEU A 98 -4.55 11.94 -11.24
CA LEU A 98 -5.12 10.97 -12.17
C LEU A 98 -5.66 9.74 -11.44
N ALA A 99 -4.90 9.18 -10.52
CA ALA A 99 -5.36 8.05 -9.71
C ALA A 99 -6.50 8.46 -8.76
N ALA A 100 -6.43 9.66 -8.17
CA ALA A 100 -7.50 10.23 -7.37
C ALA A 100 -8.80 10.38 -8.17
N LEU A 101 -8.71 10.86 -9.41
CA LEU A 101 -9.85 10.98 -10.33
C LEU A 101 -10.43 9.61 -10.69
N ALA A 102 -9.59 8.63 -11.02
CA ALA A 102 -10.04 7.26 -11.27
C ALA A 102 -10.77 6.68 -10.05
N GLY A 103 -10.18 6.84 -8.86
CA GLY A 103 -10.83 6.45 -7.60
C GLY A 103 -12.15 7.19 -7.37
N ALA A 104 -12.19 8.49 -7.65
CA ALA A 104 -13.41 9.30 -7.55
C ALA A 104 -14.49 8.82 -8.53
N CYS A 105 -14.15 8.48 -9.77
CA CYS A 105 -15.08 7.94 -10.75
C CYS A 105 -15.67 6.59 -10.28
N ILE A 106 -14.83 5.66 -9.84
CA ILE A 106 -15.27 4.35 -9.34
C ILE A 106 -16.13 4.53 -8.07
N GLY A 107 -15.69 5.34 -7.13
CA GLY A 107 -16.43 5.64 -5.90
C GLY A 107 -17.76 6.33 -6.19
N PHE A 108 -17.80 7.29 -7.12
CA PHE A 108 -19.03 7.96 -7.53
C PHE A 108 -20.04 6.97 -8.08
N LEU A 109 -19.64 6.11 -9.02
CA LEU A 109 -20.50 5.09 -9.57
C LEU A 109 -21.03 4.15 -8.49
N ALA A 110 -20.13 3.63 -7.65
CA ALA A 110 -20.49 2.72 -6.56
C ALA A 110 -21.49 3.34 -5.59
N PHE A 111 -21.16 4.51 -5.05
CA PHE A 111 -21.96 5.11 -3.97
C PHE A 111 -23.25 5.77 -4.48
N ARG A 112 -23.26 6.27 -5.71
CA ARG A 112 -24.47 6.81 -6.36
C ARG A 112 -25.53 5.73 -6.58
N PHE A 113 -25.10 4.51 -6.93
CA PHE A 113 -25.96 3.37 -7.16
C PHE A 113 -26.06 2.43 -5.95
N ARG A 114 -25.58 2.85 -4.77
CA ARG A 114 -25.62 2.10 -3.51
C ARG A 114 -24.96 0.72 -3.59
N VAL A 115 -23.94 0.58 -4.42
CA VAL A 115 -23.12 -0.63 -4.48
C VAL A 115 -22.27 -0.72 -3.22
N ALA A 116 -22.45 -1.77 -2.44
CA ALA A 116 -21.78 -1.94 -1.15
C ALA A 116 -21.23 -3.38 -0.96
N GLY A 117 -20.37 -3.56 0.04
CA GLY A 117 -19.83 -4.85 0.43
C GLY A 117 -19.08 -5.55 -0.72
N VAL A 118 -19.38 -6.81 -0.95
CA VAL A 118 -18.72 -7.65 -1.97
C VAL A 118 -18.92 -7.10 -3.39
N TYR A 119 -20.08 -6.50 -3.68
CA TYR A 119 -20.33 -5.91 -4.99
C TYR A 119 -19.41 -4.72 -5.29
N PHE A 120 -19.03 -3.94 -4.27
CA PHE A 120 -18.02 -2.90 -4.43
C PHE A 120 -16.65 -3.49 -4.75
N ALA A 121 -16.27 -4.59 -4.09
CA ALA A 121 -15.03 -5.29 -4.39
C ALA A 121 -14.99 -5.79 -5.85
N ILE A 122 -16.07 -6.43 -6.32
CA ILE A 122 -16.19 -6.90 -7.72
C ILE A 122 -16.09 -5.73 -8.71
N LEU A 123 -16.75 -4.61 -8.42
CA LEU A 123 -16.68 -3.41 -9.24
C LEU A 123 -15.23 -2.90 -9.37
N THR A 124 -14.50 -2.85 -8.25
CA THR A 124 -13.10 -2.40 -8.26
C THR A 124 -12.17 -3.35 -9.02
N ILE A 125 -12.41 -4.68 -8.96
CA ILE A 125 -11.71 -5.67 -9.80
C ILE A 125 -11.99 -5.41 -11.28
N ALA A 126 -13.28 -5.23 -11.66
CA ALA A 126 -13.66 -5.01 -13.05
C ALA A 126 -12.97 -3.76 -13.65
N PHE A 127 -12.89 -2.66 -12.89
CA PHE A 127 -12.18 -1.47 -13.34
C PHE A 127 -10.66 -1.68 -13.44
N ALA A 128 -10.05 -2.45 -12.52
CA ALA A 128 -8.64 -2.77 -12.58
C ALA A 128 -8.32 -3.64 -13.83
N GLU A 129 -9.16 -4.65 -14.10
CA GLU A 129 -9.00 -5.52 -15.25
C GLU A 129 -9.28 -4.78 -16.56
N PHE A 130 -10.29 -3.91 -16.60
CA PHE A 130 -10.54 -3.04 -17.74
C PHE A 130 -9.34 -2.16 -18.06
N ALA A 131 -8.72 -1.57 -17.05
CA ALA A 131 -7.50 -0.77 -17.23
C ALA A 131 -6.33 -1.64 -17.70
N ARG A 132 -6.12 -2.84 -17.12
CA ARG A 132 -5.06 -3.78 -17.56
C ARG A 132 -5.17 -4.07 -19.04
N VAL A 133 -6.35 -4.47 -19.50
CA VAL A 133 -6.62 -4.74 -20.93
C VAL A 133 -6.42 -3.46 -21.76
N GLY A 134 -6.86 -2.31 -21.27
CA GLY A 134 -6.62 -1.03 -21.94
C GLY A 134 -5.14 -0.72 -22.13
N PHE A 135 -4.33 -0.90 -21.09
CA PHE A 135 -2.89 -0.68 -21.16
C PHE A 135 -2.16 -1.70 -22.06
N ASP A 136 -2.63 -2.95 -22.13
CA ASP A 136 -2.10 -3.96 -23.06
C ASP A 136 -2.24 -3.55 -24.53
N HIS A 137 -3.25 -2.77 -24.87
CA HIS A 137 -3.51 -2.33 -26.25
C HIS A 137 -3.02 -0.89 -26.54
N LEU A 138 -2.59 -0.16 -25.53
CA LEU A 138 -2.17 1.24 -25.68
C LEU A 138 -0.69 1.31 -26.05
N GLY A 139 -0.37 1.52 -27.33
CA GLY A 139 1.01 1.58 -27.83
C GLY A 139 1.86 2.68 -27.17
N TRP A 140 1.26 3.78 -26.70
CA TRP A 140 1.95 4.85 -25.99
C TRP A 140 2.54 4.41 -24.64
N THR A 141 1.95 3.42 -24.00
CA THR A 141 2.45 2.81 -22.76
C THR A 141 3.31 1.55 -23.00
N GLY A 142 3.67 1.26 -24.25
CA GLY A 142 4.42 0.07 -24.64
C GLY A 142 3.55 -1.18 -24.84
N GLY A 143 2.24 -1.11 -24.54
CA GLY A 143 1.32 -2.23 -24.70
C GLY A 143 1.75 -3.48 -23.93
N SER A 144 1.45 -4.66 -24.47
CA SER A 144 1.85 -5.95 -23.92
C SER A 144 3.37 -6.19 -23.94
N ALA A 145 4.12 -5.49 -24.82
CA ALA A 145 5.58 -5.56 -24.87
C ALA A 145 6.25 -4.86 -23.67
N GLY A 146 5.51 -4.05 -22.95
CA GLY A 146 5.98 -3.33 -21.76
C GLY A 146 6.66 -1.99 -22.06
N LEU A 147 6.75 -1.16 -21.03
CA LEU A 147 7.44 0.13 -21.06
C LEU A 147 8.76 0.01 -20.30
N PHE A 148 9.86 0.32 -20.98
CA PHE A 148 11.22 0.25 -20.41
C PHE A 148 11.77 1.65 -20.19
N LEU A 149 12.20 1.92 -18.95
CA LEU A 149 12.90 3.14 -18.64
C LEU A 149 14.40 2.98 -18.94
N PRO A 150 15.07 4.02 -19.47
CA PRO A 150 16.51 3.97 -19.69
C PRO A 150 17.26 3.64 -18.40
N VAL A 151 18.03 2.58 -18.38
CA VAL A 151 18.89 2.22 -17.24
C VAL A 151 20.17 3.02 -17.35
N ALA A 152 20.34 4.04 -16.51
CA ALA A 152 21.60 4.76 -16.41
C ALA A 152 22.63 3.91 -15.64
N GLN A 153 23.91 3.94 -16.05
CA GLN A 153 24.98 3.42 -15.19
C GLN A 153 25.04 4.26 -13.92
N TYR A 154 24.72 3.65 -12.77
CA TYR A 154 24.58 4.35 -11.49
C TYR A 154 25.95 4.63 -10.87
N ALA A 155 26.67 5.60 -11.38
CA ALA A 155 27.86 6.08 -10.71
C ALA A 155 27.52 6.88 -9.43
N HIS A 156 26.43 7.63 -9.45
CA HIS A 156 25.96 8.49 -8.33
C HIS A 156 24.46 8.38 -8.12
N ASN A 157 24.02 8.56 -6.87
CA ASN A 157 22.58 8.64 -6.55
C ASN A 157 22.01 9.98 -7.03
N ASP A 158 21.05 9.93 -7.94
CA ASP A 158 20.30 11.09 -8.40
C ASP A 158 18.85 10.99 -7.91
N VAL A 159 18.58 11.70 -6.81
CA VAL A 159 17.24 11.73 -6.21
C VAL A 159 16.24 12.47 -7.11
N TRP A 160 16.70 13.44 -7.92
CA TRP A 160 15.82 14.21 -8.81
C TRP A 160 15.21 13.33 -9.92
N HIS A 161 15.98 12.41 -10.47
CA HIS A 161 15.51 11.49 -11.51
C HIS A 161 15.18 10.10 -10.96
N LEU A 162 15.19 9.90 -9.65
CA LEU A 162 15.01 8.59 -9.00
C LEU A 162 15.92 7.52 -9.65
N ARG A 163 17.20 7.86 -9.80
CA ARG A 163 18.23 6.99 -10.37
C ARG A 163 19.33 6.80 -9.34
N GLY A 164 19.59 5.56 -8.95
CA GLY A 164 20.59 5.33 -7.92
C GLY A 164 20.60 3.90 -7.41
N ARG A 165 21.40 3.70 -6.37
CA ARG A 165 21.55 2.41 -5.70
C ARG A 165 20.27 2.05 -4.92
N PRO A 166 20.03 0.77 -4.65
CA PRO A 166 18.89 0.31 -3.85
C PRO A 166 18.74 1.03 -2.49
N VAL A 167 19.85 1.40 -1.86
CA VAL A 167 19.87 2.18 -0.59
C VAL A 167 19.08 3.49 -0.70
N MET A 168 19.14 4.18 -1.83
CA MET A 168 18.36 5.41 -2.05
C MET A 168 16.86 5.13 -2.00
N PHE A 169 16.40 4.09 -2.70
CA PHE A 169 15.00 3.68 -2.70
C PHE A 169 14.53 3.22 -1.33
N TYR A 170 15.42 2.54 -0.58
CA TYR A 170 15.14 2.15 0.79
C TYR A 170 14.79 3.35 1.66
N TYR A 171 15.63 4.39 1.68
CA TYR A 171 15.37 5.58 2.50
C TYR A 171 14.16 6.38 2.02
N ILE A 172 13.90 6.44 0.71
CA ILE A 172 12.69 7.07 0.18
C ILE A 172 11.43 6.33 0.66
N LEU A 173 11.40 5.00 0.57
CA LEU A 173 10.28 4.19 1.03
C LEU A 173 10.14 4.21 2.56
N LEU A 174 11.24 4.22 3.31
CA LEU A 174 11.20 4.38 4.76
C LEU A 174 10.58 5.72 5.15
N ALA A 175 11.03 6.81 4.54
CA ALA A 175 10.47 8.14 4.77
C ALA A 175 8.99 8.20 4.38
N ALA A 176 8.62 7.61 3.23
CA ALA A 176 7.23 7.53 2.78
C ALA A 176 6.35 6.71 3.73
N THR A 177 6.85 5.57 4.23
CA THR A 177 6.12 4.71 5.18
C THR A 177 5.90 5.43 6.52
N VAL A 178 6.90 6.14 7.02
CA VAL A 178 6.76 6.98 8.23
C VAL A 178 5.77 8.12 7.98
N LEU A 179 5.87 8.79 6.83
CA LEU A 179 4.96 9.88 6.48
C LEU A 179 3.51 9.39 6.39
N VAL A 180 3.26 8.27 5.69
CA VAL A 180 1.91 7.72 5.55
C VAL A 180 1.34 7.27 6.90
N PHE A 181 2.16 6.71 7.77
CA PHE A 181 1.77 6.37 9.14
C PHE A 181 1.33 7.61 9.92
N ILE A 182 2.08 8.71 9.85
CA ILE A 182 1.74 9.98 10.48
C ILE A 182 0.44 10.54 9.89
N VAL A 183 0.27 10.49 8.56
CA VAL A 183 -0.95 10.94 7.87
C VAL A 183 -2.16 10.11 8.30
N CYS A 184 -2.06 8.78 8.31
CA CYS A 184 -3.14 7.89 8.75
C CYS A 184 -3.54 8.17 10.22
N ARG A 185 -2.54 8.38 11.10
CA ARG A 185 -2.79 8.75 12.49
C ARG A 185 -3.49 10.12 12.61
N ALA A 186 -3.03 11.11 11.86
CA ALA A 186 -3.65 12.44 11.84
C ALA A 186 -5.09 12.39 11.32
N LEU A 187 -5.34 11.60 10.27
CA LEU A 187 -6.68 11.38 9.74
C LEU A 187 -7.59 10.70 10.77
N LEU A 188 -7.12 9.67 11.46
CA LEU A 188 -7.88 8.99 12.52
C LEU A 188 -8.27 9.92 13.67
N GLN A 189 -7.39 10.84 14.06
CA GLN A 189 -7.65 11.81 15.12
C GLN A 189 -8.47 13.03 14.67
N SER A 190 -8.75 13.13 13.38
CA SER A 190 -9.56 14.21 12.81
C SER A 190 -11.06 13.89 12.84
N ARG A 191 -11.89 14.92 12.58
CA ARG A 191 -13.34 14.73 12.40
C ARG A 191 -13.66 13.73 11.29
N VAL A 192 -12.83 13.69 10.25
CA VAL A 192 -12.99 12.75 9.13
C VAL A 192 -12.83 11.30 9.61
N GLY A 193 -11.82 11.03 10.45
CA GLY A 193 -11.58 9.71 11.02
C GLY A 193 -12.71 9.21 11.90
N TYR A 194 -13.28 10.09 12.76
CA TYR A 194 -14.46 9.74 13.55
C TYR A 194 -15.67 9.39 12.68
N PHE A 195 -15.91 10.14 11.61
CA PHE A 195 -17.00 9.82 10.69
C PHE A 195 -16.75 8.54 9.89
N TRP A 196 -15.50 8.25 9.52
CA TRP A 196 -15.15 6.99 8.89
C TRP A 196 -15.43 5.79 9.79
N GLN A 197 -15.03 5.88 11.06
CA GLN A 197 -15.31 4.82 12.03
C GLN A 197 -16.82 4.63 12.23
N ALA A 198 -17.59 5.72 12.37
CA ALA A 198 -19.05 5.64 12.47
C ALA A 198 -19.68 4.96 11.24
N ILE A 199 -19.21 5.29 10.03
CA ILE A 199 -19.69 4.68 8.78
C ILE A 199 -19.31 3.19 8.70
N ARG A 200 -18.14 2.83 9.19
CA ARG A 200 -17.67 1.44 9.23
C ARG A 200 -18.51 0.58 10.17
N GLU A 201 -18.87 1.11 11.35
CA GLU A 201 -19.68 0.38 12.33
C GLU A 201 -21.13 0.19 11.83
N ASP A 202 -21.79 1.27 11.42
CA ASP A 202 -23.13 1.23 10.84
C ASP A 202 -23.37 2.45 9.94
N GLU A 203 -23.42 2.23 8.63
CA GLU A 203 -23.64 3.31 7.66
C GLU A 203 -25.05 3.93 7.77
N GLU A 204 -26.08 3.13 8.10
CA GLU A 204 -27.45 3.63 8.21
C GLU A 204 -27.62 4.47 9.46
N ALA A 205 -27.08 4.02 10.58
CA ALA A 205 -27.08 4.79 11.83
C ALA A 205 -26.29 6.09 11.68
N ALA A 206 -25.10 6.05 11.02
CA ALA A 206 -24.31 7.25 10.74
C ALA A 206 -25.10 8.27 9.92
N ARG A 207 -25.85 7.80 8.92
CA ARG A 207 -26.71 8.64 8.07
C ARG A 207 -27.88 9.23 8.87
N ALA A 208 -28.47 8.45 9.77
CA ALA A 208 -29.59 8.90 10.60
C ALA A 208 -29.19 10.06 11.54
N VAL A 209 -27.95 10.11 12.02
CA VAL A 209 -27.41 11.22 12.83
C VAL A 209 -26.84 12.37 11.99
N GLY A 210 -27.07 12.36 10.65
CA GLY A 210 -26.75 13.48 9.76
C GLY A 210 -25.36 13.44 9.14
N ILE A 211 -24.61 12.33 9.24
CA ILE A 211 -23.32 12.19 8.57
C ILE A 211 -23.55 11.95 7.06
N ASN A 212 -22.92 12.78 6.23
CA ASN A 212 -22.95 12.58 4.77
C ASN A 212 -22.01 11.43 4.36
N THR A 213 -22.53 10.19 4.39
CA THR A 213 -21.74 8.97 4.13
C THR A 213 -21.12 8.94 2.73
N PHE A 214 -21.85 9.47 1.72
CA PHE A 214 -21.33 9.59 0.35
C PHE A 214 -20.04 10.41 0.32
N ARG A 215 -20.06 11.61 0.90
CA ARG A 215 -18.89 12.52 0.90
C ARG A 215 -17.69 11.90 1.62
N TYR A 216 -17.89 11.31 2.79
CA TYR A 216 -16.80 10.76 3.58
C TYR A 216 -16.21 9.48 2.98
N LYS A 217 -17.02 8.63 2.37
CA LYS A 217 -16.56 7.47 1.59
C LYS A 217 -15.75 7.92 0.37
N MET A 218 -16.20 8.94 -0.35
CA MET A 218 -15.45 9.54 -1.47
C MET A 218 -14.07 10.05 -1.04
N ILE A 219 -13.99 10.75 0.09
CA ILE A 219 -12.72 11.25 0.63
C ILE A 219 -11.75 10.07 0.90
N ALA A 220 -12.22 8.97 1.48
CA ALA A 220 -11.41 7.79 1.74
C ALA A 220 -10.84 7.17 0.45
N VAL A 221 -11.69 7.02 -0.57
CA VAL A 221 -11.29 6.46 -1.87
C VAL A 221 -10.24 7.33 -2.55
N VAL A 222 -10.49 8.65 -2.61
CA VAL A 222 -9.59 9.61 -3.27
C VAL A 222 -8.21 9.65 -2.60
N ILE A 223 -8.17 9.72 -1.27
CA ILE A 223 -6.91 9.73 -0.51
C ILE A 223 -6.17 8.40 -0.70
N SER A 224 -6.85 7.26 -0.56
CA SER A 224 -6.27 5.94 -0.73
C SER A 224 -5.70 5.75 -2.14
N ALA A 225 -6.45 6.14 -3.18
CA ALA A 225 -6.02 6.04 -4.58
C ALA A 225 -4.77 6.90 -4.86
N ALA A 226 -4.77 8.17 -4.41
CA ALA A 226 -3.63 9.05 -4.56
C ALA A 226 -2.38 8.51 -3.85
N MET A 227 -2.51 8.06 -2.60
CA MET A 227 -1.39 7.48 -1.85
C MET A 227 -0.87 6.22 -2.54
N THR A 228 -1.74 5.35 -3.04
CA THR A 228 -1.34 4.13 -3.76
C THR A 228 -0.56 4.45 -5.05
N ALA A 229 -0.94 5.52 -5.77
CA ALA A 229 -0.25 5.95 -6.98
C ALA A 229 1.20 6.37 -6.72
N PHE A 230 1.51 6.98 -5.57
CA PHE A 230 2.89 7.29 -5.18
C PHE A 230 3.77 6.03 -5.18
N ALA A 231 3.29 4.94 -4.57
CA ALA A 231 4.03 3.68 -4.58
C ALA A 231 4.22 3.14 -6.01
N GLY A 232 3.24 3.35 -6.90
CA GLY A 232 3.36 3.02 -8.32
C GLY A 232 4.51 3.76 -9.01
N VAL A 233 4.67 5.06 -8.75
CA VAL A 233 5.79 5.84 -9.28
C VAL A 233 7.11 5.27 -8.79
N ILE A 234 7.26 5.01 -7.50
CA ILE A 234 8.50 4.42 -6.96
C ILE A 234 8.78 3.05 -7.58
N TYR A 235 7.74 2.22 -7.76
CA TYR A 235 7.85 0.92 -8.42
C TYR A 235 8.44 1.03 -9.83
N ALA A 236 7.94 1.97 -10.64
CA ALA A 236 8.39 2.16 -12.01
C ALA A 236 9.89 2.48 -12.11
N PHE A 237 10.36 3.38 -11.25
CA PHE A 237 11.77 3.81 -11.25
C PHE A 237 12.71 2.86 -10.52
N TYR A 238 12.19 1.99 -9.65
CA TYR A 238 12.98 0.94 -9.01
C TYR A 238 13.23 -0.24 -9.95
N TYR A 239 12.16 -0.75 -10.62
CA TYR A 239 12.27 -1.91 -11.51
C TYR A 239 12.69 -1.55 -12.92
N ASN A 240 12.47 -0.32 -13.39
CA ASN A 240 12.78 0.18 -14.72
C ASN A 240 12.07 -0.54 -15.88
N ASN A 241 11.15 -1.44 -15.59
CA ASN A 241 10.31 -2.13 -16.57
C ASN A 241 8.88 -2.22 -16.05
N LEU A 242 7.91 -2.04 -16.92
CA LEU A 242 6.51 -2.11 -16.60
C LEU A 242 5.78 -2.99 -17.60
N PHE A 243 5.16 -4.04 -17.11
CA PHE A 243 4.27 -4.90 -17.88
C PHE A 243 2.87 -4.78 -17.27
N PRO A 244 1.79 -4.55 -18.08
CA PRO A 244 0.44 -4.42 -17.56
C PRO A 244 0.01 -5.64 -16.72
N GLU A 245 0.40 -6.84 -17.16
CA GLU A 245 0.13 -8.10 -16.47
C GLU A 245 0.77 -8.17 -15.06
N GLN A 246 1.92 -7.56 -14.85
CA GLN A 246 2.60 -7.58 -13.55
C GLN A 246 2.09 -6.51 -12.58
N VAL A 247 1.73 -5.33 -13.12
CA VAL A 247 1.44 -4.15 -12.29
C VAL A 247 -0.05 -3.99 -12.02
N LEU A 248 -0.90 -4.31 -13.00
CA LEU A 248 -2.35 -4.09 -12.94
C LEU A 248 -3.16 -5.36 -12.61
N HIS A 249 -2.52 -6.53 -12.60
CA HIS A 249 -3.20 -7.81 -12.37
C HIS A 249 -3.77 -7.90 -10.95
N ILE A 250 -4.88 -8.62 -10.81
CA ILE A 250 -5.56 -8.83 -9.52
C ILE A 250 -4.65 -9.41 -8.42
N LEU A 251 -3.68 -10.26 -8.79
CA LEU A 251 -2.72 -10.81 -7.82
C LEU A 251 -1.94 -9.71 -7.08
N ARG A 252 -1.61 -8.61 -7.76
CA ARG A 252 -0.97 -7.46 -7.12
C ARG A 252 -1.88 -6.81 -6.07
N SER A 253 -3.17 -6.68 -6.36
CA SER A 253 -4.15 -6.21 -5.36
C SER A 253 -4.23 -7.15 -4.16
N ILE A 254 -4.21 -8.46 -4.39
CA ILE A 254 -4.24 -9.47 -3.32
C ILE A 254 -2.98 -9.34 -2.44
N GLU A 255 -1.78 -9.23 -3.02
CA GLU A 255 -0.53 -9.03 -2.26
C GLU A 255 -0.59 -7.78 -1.36
N ILE A 256 -1.18 -6.68 -1.86
CA ILE A 256 -1.35 -5.44 -1.09
C ILE A 256 -2.25 -5.65 0.13
N ILE A 257 -3.32 -6.42 -0.03
CA ILE A 257 -4.37 -6.61 0.98
C ILE A 257 -3.94 -7.57 2.08
N LEU A 258 -3.14 -8.57 1.74
CA LEU A 258 -2.73 -9.63 2.68
C LEU A 258 -1.99 -9.07 3.90
N GLY A 259 -1.11 -8.08 3.71
CA GLY A 259 -0.40 -7.43 4.81
C GLY A 259 -1.34 -6.87 5.89
N PRO A 260 -2.26 -5.95 5.55
CA PRO A 260 -3.27 -5.46 6.48
C PRO A 260 -4.14 -6.54 7.12
N ILE A 261 -4.56 -7.56 6.37
CA ILE A 261 -5.42 -8.63 6.90
C ILE A 261 -4.66 -9.44 7.96
N VAL A 262 -3.46 -9.87 7.66
CA VAL A 262 -2.64 -10.63 8.61
C VAL A 262 -2.21 -9.78 9.80
N GLY A 263 -1.85 -8.53 9.53
CA GLY A 263 -1.39 -7.62 10.58
C GLY A 263 -2.49 -7.11 11.52
N GLY A 264 -3.72 -6.96 11.01
CA GLY A 264 -4.89 -6.44 11.72
C GLY A 264 -5.50 -5.24 11.02
N VAL A 265 -6.66 -5.46 10.37
CA VAL A 265 -7.41 -4.46 9.61
C VAL A 265 -7.92 -3.35 10.54
N GLY A 266 -7.80 -2.10 10.13
CA GLY A 266 -8.28 -0.95 10.89
C GLY A 266 -7.33 -0.46 11.99
N THR A 267 -6.20 -1.15 12.20
CA THR A 267 -5.16 -0.70 13.12
C THR A 267 -4.07 0.09 12.38
N LEU A 268 -3.35 0.97 13.08
CA LEU A 268 -2.26 1.73 12.49
C LEU A 268 -1.01 0.89 12.22
N PHE A 269 -0.71 -0.05 13.11
CA PHE A 269 0.51 -0.88 13.03
C PHE A 269 0.30 -2.16 12.25
N GLY A 270 -0.95 -2.63 12.13
CA GLY A 270 -1.28 -3.88 11.46
C GLY A 270 -0.67 -4.01 10.06
N PRO A 271 -0.94 -3.05 9.14
CA PRO A 271 -0.40 -3.13 7.78
C PRO A 271 1.13 -3.22 7.73
N ILE A 272 1.83 -2.51 8.62
CA ILE A 272 3.29 -2.53 8.69
C ILE A 272 3.77 -3.89 9.19
N LEU A 273 3.24 -4.33 10.32
CA LEU A 273 3.61 -5.62 10.90
C LEU A 273 3.28 -6.78 9.97
N GLY A 274 2.11 -6.75 9.34
CA GLY A 274 1.70 -7.77 8.38
C GLY A 274 2.61 -7.82 7.15
N ALA A 275 3.05 -6.68 6.63
CA ALA A 275 4.02 -6.63 5.54
C ALA A 275 5.38 -7.21 5.97
N PHE A 276 5.86 -6.90 7.18
CA PHE A 276 7.09 -7.50 7.72
C PHE A 276 6.99 -9.02 7.84
N ILE A 277 5.88 -9.52 8.36
CA ILE A 277 5.68 -10.97 8.53
C ILE A 277 5.55 -11.66 7.17
N LEU A 278 4.60 -11.22 6.34
CA LEU A 278 4.29 -11.93 5.09
C LEU A 278 5.40 -11.80 4.06
N THR A 279 5.84 -10.58 3.76
CA THR A 279 6.88 -10.37 2.75
C THR A 279 8.21 -10.93 3.22
N GLY A 280 8.57 -10.71 4.49
CA GLY A 280 9.80 -11.25 5.07
C GLY A 280 9.84 -12.77 5.02
N LEU A 281 8.77 -13.46 5.45
CA LEU A 281 8.70 -14.92 5.41
C LEU A 281 8.61 -15.47 3.98
N ALA A 282 7.88 -14.81 3.08
CA ALA A 282 7.78 -15.25 1.69
C ALA A 282 9.13 -15.15 0.95
N GLU A 283 9.88 -14.09 1.18
CA GLU A 283 11.21 -13.94 0.58
C GLU A 283 12.21 -14.94 1.19
N THR A 284 12.17 -15.17 2.50
CA THR A 284 13.03 -16.19 3.13
C THR A 284 12.69 -17.60 2.64
N LEU A 285 11.41 -17.92 2.45
CA LEU A 285 10.98 -19.20 1.86
C LEU A 285 11.53 -19.36 0.45
N THR A 286 11.40 -18.31 -0.39
CA THR A 286 11.91 -18.33 -1.77
C THR A 286 13.42 -18.53 -1.80
N ALA A 287 14.15 -17.82 -0.93
CA ALA A 287 15.60 -18.01 -0.81
C ALA A 287 15.99 -19.42 -0.38
N ALA A 288 15.26 -20.00 0.57
CA ALA A 288 15.50 -21.36 1.02
C ALA A 288 15.23 -22.40 -0.08
N LEU A 289 14.15 -22.25 -0.85
CA LEU A 289 13.84 -23.13 -1.98
C LEU A 289 14.91 -23.03 -3.08
N ASN A 290 15.32 -21.80 -3.41
CA ASN A 290 16.39 -21.58 -4.40
C ASN A 290 17.73 -22.18 -3.94
N ALA A 291 18.07 -22.09 -2.65
CA ALA A 291 19.28 -22.69 -2.10
C ALA A 291 19.26 -24.23 -2.16
N LEU A 292 18.08 -24.83 -2.14
CA LEU A 292 17.87 -26.28 -2.32
C LEU A 292 17.79 -26.70 -3.80
N GLY A 293 17.88 -25.76 -4.73
CA GLY A 293 17.73 -26.01 -6.17
C GLY A 293 16.30 -26.37 -6.58
N ILE A 294 15.30 -26.02 -5.77
CA ILE A 294 13.90 -26.32 -6.01
C ILE A 294 13.25 -25.07 -6.60
N ASP A 295 12.92 -25.09 -7.89
CA ASP A 295 12.13 -24.06 -8.53
C ASP A 295 10.65 -24.48 -8.57
N LEU A 296 9.85 -23.84 -7.70
CA LEU A 296 8.41 -24.09 -7.60
C LEU A 296 7.65 -22.80 -7.94
N PRO A 297 7.24 -22.60 -9.20
CA PRO A 297 6.39 -21.49 -9.59
C PRO A 297 5.10 -21.50 -8.76
N GLY A 298 4.77 -20.36 -8.15
CA GLY A 298 3.56 -20.25 -7.31
C GLY A 298 3.76 -20.60 -5.82
N ALA A 299 4.95 -20.98 -5.37
CA ALA A 299 5.22 -21.29 -3.96
C ALA A 299 4.84 -20.11 -3.02
N LYS A 300 5.10 -18.86 -3.44
CA LYS A 300 4.68 -17.66 -2.67
C LYS A 300 3.18 -17.58 -2.49
N GLN A 301 2.39 -17.85 -3.54
CA GLN A 301 0.94 -17.79 -3.51
C GLN A 301 0.35 -18.85 -2.58
N VAL A 302 0.88 -20.07 -2.62
CA VAL A 302 0.51 -21.15 -1.68
C VAL A 302 0.84 -20.74 -0.25
N PHE A 303 2.04 -20.22 -0.02
CA PHE A 303 2.46 -19.73 1.30
C PHE A 303 1.52 -18.62 1.82
N TYR A 304 1.17 -17.64 0.98
CA TYR A 304 0.22 -16.59 1.35
C TYR A 304 -1.15 -17.16 1.73
N GLY A 305 -1.64 -18.14 0.97
CA GLY A 305 -2.90 -18.84 1.27
C GLY A 305 -2.87 -19.55 2.62
N ILE A 306 -1.78 -20.27 2.92
CA ILE A 306 -1.58 -20.95 4.20
C ILE A 306 -1.50 -19.94 5.36
N CYS A 307 -0.71 -18.89 5.21
CA CYS A 307 -0.59 -17.83 6.23
C CYS A 307 -1.94 -17.17 6.51
N LEU A 308 -2.70 -16.85 5.46
CA LEU A 308 -4.02 -16.25 5.60
C LEU A 308 -4.97 -17.18 6.36
N LEU A 309 -5.02 -18.46 5.99
CA LEU A 309 -5.86 -19.47 6.64
C LEU A 309 -5.50 -19.61 8.12
N LEU A 310 -4.21 -19.71 8.44
CA LEU A 310 -3.73 -19.78 9.81
C LEU A 310 -4.13 -18.55 10.62
N VAL A 311 -3.94 -17.34 10.07
CA VAL A 311 -4.28 -16.11 10.81
C VAL A 311 -5.78 -15.99 11.02
N ILE A 312 -6.60 -16.23 10.01
CA ILE A 312 -8.07 -16.13 10.15
C ILE A 312 -8.60 -17.13 11.19
N THR A 313 -8.02 -18.32 11.26
CA THR A 313 -8.49 -19.36 12.21
C THR A 313 -7.97 -19.18 13.64
N THR A 314 -6.77 -18.60 13.81
CA THR A 314 -6.12 -18.48 15.13
C THR A 314 -6.18 -17.06 15.71
N LEU A 315 -6.13 -16.04 14.86
CA LEU A 315 -6.05 -14.61 15.21
C LEU A 315 -7.00 -13.78 14.33
N PRO A 316 -8.32 -13.92 14.46
CA PRO A 316 -9.30 -13.29 13.56
C PRO A 316 -9.19 -11.76 13.50
N ASP A 317 -8.71 -11.10 14.57
CA ASP A 317 -8.46 -9.66 14.61
C ASP A 317 -7.09 -9.27 14.03
N GLY A 318 -6.26 -10.25 13.62
CA GLY A 318 -4.89 -10.08 13.15
C GLY A 318 -3.83 -10.15 14.26
N VAL A 319 -2.55 -10.12 13.82
CA VAL A 319 -1.40 -10.30 14.70
C VAL A 319 -1.19 -9.09 15.64
N TRP A 320 -1.41 -7.88 15.16
CA TRP A 320 -1.15 -6.67 15.95
C TRP A 320 -2.03 -6.56 17.20
N PRO A 321 -3.36 -6.73 17.19
CA PRO A 321 -4.19 -6.66 18.38
C PRO A 321 -3.78 -7.68 19.46
N TRP A 322 -3.40 -8.88 19.03
CA TRP A 322 -2.91 -9.91 19.93
C TRP A 322 -1.56 -9.51 20.57
N LEU A 323 -0.62 -8.99 19.77
CA LEU A 323 0.69 -8.54 20.25
C LEU A 323 0.54 -7.33 21.20
N ALA A 324 -0.26 -6.34 20.81
CA ALA A 324 -0.53 -5.15 21.63
C ALA A 324 -1.12 -5.49 22.99
N ALA A 325 -2.01 -6.49 23.04
CA ALA A 325 -2.58 -6.98 24.31
C ALA A 325 -1.50 -7.59 25.22
N ARG A 326 -0.53 -8.33 24.67
CA ARG A 326 0.57 -8.93 25.44
C ARG A 326 1.60 -7.93 25.95
N ILE A 327 1.88 -6.88 25.17
CA ILE A 327 2.87 -5.85 25.51
C ILE A 327 2.24 -4.75 26.41
N GLY A 328 0.92 -4.84 26.69
CA GLY A 328 0.20 -3.82 27.48
C GLY A 328 0.00 -2.51 26.76
N LEU A 329 0.05 -2.53 25.41
CA LEU A 329 -0.23 -1.41 24.52
C LEU A 329 -1.68 -1.45 24.01
N ARG A 330 -2.67 -1.84 24.82
CA ARG A 330 -4.06 -1.73 24.42
C ARG A 330 -4.36 -0.27 24.09
N GLU A 331 -4.61 0.02 22.83
CA GLU A 331 -5.29 1.25 22.43
C GLU A 331 -6.62 1.24 23.19
N GLY A 332 -6.82 2.23 24.06
CA GLY A 332 -8.00 2.29 24.89
C GLY A 332 -9.24 2.34 23.99
N THR A 333 -9.99 1.27 23.96
CA THR A 333 -11.40 1.28 23.62
C THR A 333 -12.10 2.14 24.68
N LYS A 334 -12.25 3.42 24.42
CA LYS A 334 -13.25 4.29 25.03
C LYS A 334 -14.13 4.88 23.97
#